data_c8f583cd427e009d32ba102f863cb2d8
#
_entry.id   c8f583cd427e009d32ba102f863cb2d8
#
_cell.length_a   1.000
_cell.length_b   1.000
_cell.length_c   1.000
_cell.angle_alpha   90.00
_cell.angle_beta   90.00
_cell.angle_gamma   90.00
#
_symmetry.space_group_name_H-M   'P 1'
#
loop_
_entity.id
_entity.type
_entity.pdbx_description
1 polymer ?
#
loop_
_entity_poly.entity_id
_entity_poly.type
_entity_poly.pdbx_seq_one_letter_code
_entity_poly.pdbx_strand_id
1 'polypeptide(L)'
;MQLLDSFAGVLNSLIRRPNIDVYVTGSNARFLSKDVITELPGRDDPVHMHSLSFAEFMSVYDGERQSGWNEYLLYGGLPLILSFTEPEDKSNYLKFLFRETYLSDIVNRHSIRHREEFENLIRILASGIGALTNPAKLSATFKSVKKKTLSPVTIKNYIDYLEDAFVLTGARRFDIKGKKYINTPLKYYFSDSGLRNALLNF
;
A
#
# COMPACT_ATOMS: atom_id res chain seq x y z
N MET A 1 8.24 15.68 7.49
CA MET A 1 8.27 16.66 6.40
C MET A 1 6.91 17.36 6.17
N GLN A 2 5.79 16.66 6.23
CA GLN A 2 4.42 17.22 6.05
C GLN A 2 4.06 18.37 7.02
N LEU A 3 4.82 18.54 8.09
CA LEU A 3 4.61 19.56 9.14
C LEU A 3 5.51 20.79 8.98
N LEU A 4 6.33 20.85 7.93
CA LEU A 4 7.19 22.01 7.67
C LEU A 4 6.47 22.98 6.73
N ASP A 5 6.17 24.14 7.22
CA ASP A 5 5.65 25.24 6.41
C ASP A 5 6.66 25.57 5.29
N SER A 6 6.15 25.82 4.09
CA SER A 6 6.96 26.18 2.91
C SER A 6 8.00 25.15 2.44
N PHE A 7 7.79 23.84 2.76
CA PHE A 7 8.68 22.75 2.34
C PHE A 7 8.98 22.77 0.82
N ALA A 8 7.96 22.94 0.01
CA ALA A 8 8.10 23.02 -1.45
C ALA A 8 8.98 24.21 -1.88
N GLY A 9 8.85 25.36 -1.23
CA GLY A 9 9.69 26.53 -1.49
C GLY A 9 11.18 26.30 -1.17
N VAL A 10 11.46 25.57 -0.07
CA VAL A 10 12.83 25.20 0.29
C VAL A 10 13.42 24.23 -0.74
N LEU A 11 12.68 23.20 -1.15
CA LEU A 11 13.12 22.27 -2.20
C LEU A 11 13.40 23.00 -3.51
N ASN A 12 12.51 23.88 -3.93
CA ASN A 12 12.68 24.71 -5.12
C ASN A 12 13.96 25.56 -5.08
N SER A 13 14.29 26.11 -3.92
CA SER A 13 15.51 26.90 -3.75
C SER A 13 16.77 26.05 -3.82
N LEU A 14 16.73 24.79 -3.33
CA LEU A 14 17.85 23.86 -3.36
C LEU A 14 18.11 23.32 -4.76
N ILE A 15 17.06 22.91 -5.48
CA ILE A 15 17.15 22.35 -6.86
C ILE A 15 17.72 23.36 -7.88
N ARG A 16 17.59 24.68 -7.58
CA ARG A 16 18.16 25.72 -8.44
C ARG A 16 19.68 25.88 -8.31
N ARG A 17 20.28 25.25 -7.31
CA ARG A 17 21.74 25.34 -7.10
C ARG A 17 22.47 24.27 -7.90
N PRO A 18 23.48 24.61 -8.71
CA PRO A 18 24.07 23.70 -9.69
C PRO A 18 24.87 22.55 -9.10
N ASN A 19 25.14 22.55 -7.81
CA ASN A 19 25.96 21.51 -7.15
C ASN A 19 25.20 20.78 -6.05
N ILE A 20 23.87 20.73 -6.12
CA ILE A 20 23.04 20.05 -5.12
C ILE A 20 22.10 19.08 -5.80
N ASP A 21 22.18 17.81 -5.42
CA ASP A 21 21.19 16.79 -5.70
C ASP A 21 20.24 16.67 -4.51
N VAL A 22 18.93 16.66 -4.78
CA VAL A 22 17.92 16.62 -3.74
C VAL A 22 17.14 15.32 -3.84
N TYR A 23 17.20 14.51 -2.79
CA TYR A 23 16.43 13.27 -2.66
C TYR A 23 15.37 13.45 -1.58
N VAL A 24 14.12 13.15 -1.92
CA VAL A 24 12.97 13.22 -1.01
C VAL A 24 12.32 11.88 -0.94
N THR A 25 12.04 11.39 0.27
CA THR A 25 11.34 10.12 0.49
C THR A 25 9.98 10.35 1.14
N GLY A 26 9.02 9.52 0.79
CA GLY A 26 7.68 9.56 1.37
C GLY A 26 6.98 8.21 1.25
N SER A 27 6.05 7.94 2.18
CA SER A 27 5.26 6.71 2.25
C SER A 27 3.96 6.77 1.43
N ASN A 28 3.77 7.80 0.58
CA ASN A 28 2.53 7.99 -0.15
C ASN A 28 2.77 8.59 -1.53
N ALA A 29 2.16 7.99 -2.55
CA ALA A 29 2.29 8.41 -3.94
C ALA A 29 1.80 9.85 -4.18
N ARG A 30 0.68 10.23 -3.56
CA ARG A 30 0.09 11.57 -3.76
C ARG A 30 0.86 12.69 -3.09
N PHE A 31 1.60 12.38 -2.05
CA PHE A 31 2.35 13.40 -1.31
C PHE A 31 3.47 13.99 -2.16
N LEU A 32 4.17 13.15 -2.91
CA LEU A 32 5.20 13.60 -3.83
C LEU A 32 4.58 14.27 -5.08
N SER A 33 3.39 13.81 -5.51
CA SER A 33 2.80 14.28 -6.77
C SER A 33 2.02 15.60 -6.68
N LYS A 34 1.28 15.87 -5.59
CA LYS A 34 0.41 17.07 -5.54
C LYS A 34 1.08 18.31 -5.02
N ASP A 35 1.90 18.19 -3.97
CA ASP A 35 2.46 19.37 -3.30
C ASP A 35 3.84 19.76 -3.86
N VAL A 36 4.60 18.77 -4.37
CA VAL A 36 5.93 19.01 -4.95
C VAL A 36 5.85 19.17 -6.47
N ILE A 37 5.06 18.35 -7.16
CA ILE A 37 4.97 18.37 -8.64
C ILE A 37 4.20 19.58 -9.17
N THR A 38 3.18 20.08 -8.47
CA THR A 38 2.47 21.32 -8.90
C THR A 38 3.39 22.54 -8.92
N GLU A 39 4.42 22.57 -8.09
CA GLU A 39 5.40 23.65 -8.06
C GLU A 39 6.69 23.32 -8.87
N LEU A 40 6.88 22.06 -9.27
CA LEU A 40 8.08 21.56 -9.98
C LEU A 40 7.74 20.66 -11.18
N PRO A 41 6.85 21.06 -12.10
CA PRO A 41 6.46 20.20 -13.21
C PRO A 41 7.67 19.79 -14.05
N GLY A 42 7.92 18.46 -14.18
CA GLY A 42 8.96 17.90 -15.02
C GLY A 42 10.40 17.98 -14.45
N ARG A 43 10.57 18.20 -13.15
CA ARG A 43 11.90 18.27 -12.50
C ARG A 43 12.14 17.16 -11.48
N ASP A 44 11.22 16.23 -11.35
CA ASP A 44 11.28 15.07 -10.47
C ASP A 44 11.41 13.78 -11.27
N ASP A 45 12.17 12.84 -10.76
CA ASP A 45 12.26 11.47 -11.23
C ASP A 45 11.80 10.54 -10.10
N PRO A 46 10.51 10.12 -10.09
CA PRO A 46 9.97 9.33 -9.01
C PRO A 46 10.46 7.88 -9.09
N VAL A 47 11.12 7.44 -8.03
CA VAL A 47 11.55 6.05 -7.86
C VAL A 47 10.63 5.34 -6.89
N HIS A 48 9.91 4.32 -7.38
CA HIS A 48 9.08 3.45 -6.54
C HIS A 48 9.92 2.36 -5.89
N MET A 49 10.02 2.38 -4.57
CA MET A 49 10.64 1.31 -3.79
C MET A 49 9.58 0.26 -3.43
N HIS A 50 9.78 -0.97 -3.86
CA HIS A 50 8.95 -2.12 -3.51
C HIS A 50 9.64 -2.97 -2.43
N SER A 51 8.88 -3.86 -1.78
CA SER A 51 9.50 -4.95 -1.02
C SER A 51 10.38 -5.80 -1.96
N LEU A 52 11.37 -6.50 -1.39
CA LEU A 52 12.28 -7.34 -2.16
C LEU A 52 11.50 -8.33 -3.03
N SER A 53 11.89 -8.47 -4.26
CA SER A 53 11.48 -9.60 -5.10
C SER A 53 12.04 -10.90 -4.53
N PHE A 54 11.48 -12.05 -4.90
CA PHE A 54 12.01 -13.34 -4.44
C PHE A 54 13.50 -13.55 -4.81
N ALA A 55 13.93 -13.04 -5.95
CA ALA A 55 15.34 -13.13 -6.35
C ALA A 55 16.26 -12.30 -5.44
N GLU A 56 15.85 -11.06 -5.11
CA GLU A 56 16.59 -10.20 -4.19
C GLU A 56 16.56 -10.77 -2.76
N PHE A 57 15.40 -11.28 -2.31
CA PHE A 57 15.29 -11.98 -1.03
C PHE A 57 16.30 -13.14 -0.95
N MET A 58 16.35 -14.00 -1.97
CA MET A 58 17.27 -15.14 -2.02
C MET A 58 18.75 -14.74 -2.13
N SER A 59 19.06 -13.54 -2.59
CA SER A 59 20.47 -13.08 -2.67
C SER A 59 21.11 -12.84 -1.29
N VAL A 60 20.27 -12.69 -0.26
CA VAL A 60 20.70 -12.42 1.13
C VAL A 60 20.14 -13.44 2.14
N TYR A 61 19.30 -14.36 1.69
CA TYR A 61 18.76 -15.43 2.51
C TYR A 61 19.78 -16.56 2.67
N ASP A 62 20.10 -16.90 3.93
CA ASP A 62 21.06 -17.97 4.24
C ASP A 62 20.32 -19.30 4.45
N GLY A 63 19.96 -19.95 3.35
CA GLY A 63 19.27 -21.22 3.37
C GLY A 63 18.92 -21.76 2.00
N GLU A 64 18.32 -22.94 1.96
CA GLU A 64 17.89 -23.58 0.72
C GLU A 64 16.75 -22.81 0.05
N ARG A 65 16.74 -22.84 -1.29
CA ARG A 65 15.74 -22.12 -2.10
C ARG A 65 14.29 -22.48 -1.76
N GLN A 66 14.01 -23.75 -1.44
CA GLN A 66 12.65 -24.18 -1.08
C GLN A 66 12.22 -23.59 0.26
N SER A 67 13.11 -23.58 1.24
CA SER A 67 12.86 -22.96 2.55
C SER A 67 12.66 -21.44 2.40
N GLY A 68 13.53 -20.79 1.64
CA GLY A 68 13.41 -19.36 1.32
C GLY A 68 12.11 -19.02 0.60
N TRP A 69 11.65 -19.89 -0.32
CA TRP A 69 10.35 -19.71 -0.98
C TRP A 69 9.18 -19.77 0.00
N ASN A 70 9.17 -20.75 0.90
CA ASN A 70 8.11 -20.90 1.91
C ASN A 70 8.09 -19.69 2.85
N GLU A 71 9.26 -19.24 3.26
CA GLU A 71 9.41 -18.07 4.13
C GLU A 71 8.98 -16.77 3.43
N TYR A 72 9.39 -16.56 2.18
CA TYR A 72 8.98 -15.43 1.37
C TYR A 72 7.47 -15.39 1.13
N LEU A 73 6.84 -16.53 0.88
CA LEU A 73 5.38 -16.60 0.73
C LEU A 73 4.66 -16.23 2.02
N LEU A 74 5.20 -16.64 3.17
CA LEU A 74 4.56 -16.42 4.47
C LEU A 74 4.79 -15.02 5.03
N TYR A 75 6.05 -14.56 5.01
CA TYR A 75 6.46 -13.31 5.66
C TYR A 75 6.74 -12.16 4.69
N GLY A 76 6.68 -12.39 3.38
CA GLY A 76 6.90 -11.35 2.37
C GLY A 76 8.36 -11.00 2.13
N GLY A 77 8.56 -9.87 1.45
CA GLY A 77 9.86 -9.37 1.03
C GLY A 77 10.31 -8.09 1.73
N LEU A 78 9.73 -7.73 2.87
CA LEU A 78 10.22 -6.57 3.63
C LEU A 78 11.62 -6.87 4.19
N PRO A 79 12.63 -6.01 3.92
CA PRO A 79 14.03 -6.34 4.22
C PRO A 79 14.29 -6.72 5.68
N LEU A 80 13.64 -6.05 6.63
CA LEU A 80 13.83 -6.29 8.05
C LEU A 80 13.39 -7.69 8.50
N ILE A 81 12.52 -8.36 7.74
CA ILE A 81 12.09 -9.75 8.03
C ILE A 81 13.29 -10.70 8.06
N LEU A 82 14.29 -10.46 7.24
CA LEU A 82 15.50 -11.29 7.16
C LEU A 82 16.40 -11.19 8.42
N SER A 83 16.21 -10.17 9.25
CA SER A 83 16.96 -10.00 10.50
C SER A 83 16.35 -10.75 11.69
N PHE A 84 15.13 -11.24 11.58
CA PHE A 84 14.48 -12.04 12.62
C PHE A 84 14.67 -13.54 12.38
N THR A 85 15.02 -14.27 13.41
CA THR A 85 15.14 -15.74 13.39
C THR A 85 13.83 -16.42 13.73
N GLU A 86 13.14 -15.89 14.74
CA GLU A 86 11.94 -16.53 15.27
C GLU A 86 10.68 -16.17 14.45
N PRO A 87 9.85 -17.17 14.10
CA PRO A 87 8.60 -16.95 13.37
C PRO A 87 7.65 -15.98 14.05
N GLU A 88 7.61 -16.01 15.38
CA GLU A 88 6.75 -15.13 16.17
C GLU A 88 7.17 -13.66 16.03
N ASP A 89 8.47 -13.39 16.07
CA ASP A 89 9.01 -12.02 15.93
C ASP A 89 8.70 -11.44 14.53
N LYS A 90 8.83 -12.25 13.47
CA LYS A 90 8.44 -11.88 12.11
C LYS A 90 6.96 -11.50 12.04
N SER A 91 6.10 -12.34 12.60
CA SER A 91 4.64 -12.11 12.62
C SER A 91 4.28 -10.87 13.43
N ASN A 92 4.88 -10.70 14.61
CA ASN A 92 4.65 -9.55 15.48
C ASN A 92 5.13 -8.25 14.81
N TYR A 93 6.29 -8.27 14.18
CA TYR A 93 6.80 -7.12 13.41
C TYR A 93 5.83 -6.71 12.30
N LEU A 94 5.36 -7.66 11.48
CA LEU A 94 4.43 -7.36 10.38
C LEU A 94 3.10 -6.80 10.88
N LYS A 95 2.55 -7.36 11.98
CA LYS A 95 1.32 -6.86 12.61
C LYS A 95 1.50 -5.46 13.17
N PHE A 96 2.62 -5.22 13.84
CA PHE A 96 2.97 -3.91 14.39
C PHE A 96 3.13 -2.88 13.25
N LEU A 97 3.93 -3.19 12.24
CA LEU A 97 4.18 -2.33 11.10
C LEU A 97 2.88 -1.95 10.38
N PHE A 98 2.02 -2.93 10.14
CA PHE A 98 0.74 -2.65 9.49
C PHE A 98 -0.14 -1.75 10.34
N ARG A 99 -0.29 -2.04 11.64
CA ARG A 99 -1.19 -1.30 12.53
C ARG A 99 -0.69 0.11 12.83
N GLU A 100 0.57 0.21 13.23
CA GLU A 100 1.13 1.47 13.74
C GLU A 100 1.64 2.40 12.64
N THR A 101 2.15 1.83 11.55
CA THR A 101 2.71 2.65 10.46
C THR A 101 1.66 2.89 9.37
N TYR A 102 1.17 1.83 8.72
CA TYR A 102 0.27 2.01 7.58
C TYR A 102 -1.13 2.45 8.00
N LEU A 103 -1.79 1.70 8.87
CA LEU A 103 -3.18 1.96 9.25
C LEU A 103 -3.33 3.30 9.97
N SER A 104 -2.45 3.57 10.95
CA SER A 104 -2.47 4.81 11.73
C SER A 104 -2.21 6.03 10.84
N ASP A 105 -1.24 5.96 9.93
CA ASP A 105 -0.95 7.05 8.99
C ASP A 105 -2.13 7.33 8.06
N ILE A 106 -2.72 6.29 7.45
CA ILE A 106 -3.87 6.45 6.54
C ILE A 106 -5.08 7.04 7.29
N VAL A 107 -5.40 6.51 8.47
CA VAL A 107 -6.54 6.97 9.29
C VAL A 107 -6.37 8.44 9.66
N ASN A 108 -5.20 8.84 10.14
CA ASN A 108 -4.92 10.20 10.57
C ASN A 108 -4.92 11.18 9.37
N ARG A 109 -4.27 10.81 8.29
CA ARG A 109 -4.13 11.64 7.08
C ARG A 109 -5.47 11.94 6.42
N HIS A 110 -6.35 10.96 6.36
CA HIS A 110 -7.65 11.08 5.71
C HIS A 110 -8.81 11.32 6.69
N SER A 111 -8.50 11.53 7.98
CA SER A 111 -9.49 11.75 9.05
C SER A 111 -10.62 10.72 9.01
N ILE A 112 -10.26 9.44 8.89
CA ILE A 112 -11.22 8.34 8.76
C ILE A 112 -11.99 8.17 10.06
N ARG A 113 -13.30 8.51 10.03
CA ARG A 113 -14.19 8.42 11.20
C ARG A 113 -14.65 6.98 11.48
N HIS A 114 -14.81 6.16 10.45
CA HIS A 114 -15.28 4.78 10.53
C HIS A 114 -14.10 3.80 10.49
N ARG A 115 -13.24 3.86 11.51
CA ARG A 115 -12.00 3.07 11.56
C ARG A 115 -12.28 1.56 11.53
N GLU A 116 -13.27 1.08 12.30
CA GLU A 116 -13.63 -0.34 12.35
C GLU A 116 -14.06 -0.86 10.97
N GLU A 117 -14.89 -0.08 10.28
CA GLU A 117 -15.37 -0.43 8.94
C GLU A 117 -14.24 -0.42 7.91
N PHE A 118 -13.29 0.51 8.05
CA PHE A 118 -12.08 0.56 7.24
C PHE A 118 -11.22 -0.68 7.44
N GLU A 119 -10.95 -1.08 8.70
CA GLU A 119 -10.22 -2.30 9.03
C GLU A 119 -10.93 -3.56 8.51
N ASN A 120 -12.26 -3.63 8.62
CA ASN A 120 -13.05 -4.73 8.07
C ASN A 120 -12.95 -4.79 6.53
N LEU A 121 -12.97 -3.64 5.85
CA LEU A 121 -12.77 -3.58 4.41
C LEU A 121 -11.39 -4.13 4.02
N ILE A 122 -10.34 -3.77 4.74
CA ILE A 122 -8.98 -4.26 4.50
C ILE A 122 -8.93 -5.79 4.63
N ARG A 123 -9.55 -6.36 5.67
CA ARG A 123 -9.61 -7.81 5.88
C ARG A 123 -10.39 -8.52 4.75
N ILE A 124 -11.48 -7.93 4.27
CA ILE A 124 -12.23 -8.46 3.13
C ILE A 124 -11.36 -8.48 1.87
N LEU A 125 -10.62 -7.40 1.61
CA LEU A 125 -9.71 -7.33 0.47
C LEU A 125 -8.54 -8.32 0.60
N ALA A 126 -8.02 -8.52 1.81
CA ALA A 126 -6.96 -9.48 2.09
C ALA A 126 -7.41 -10.93 1.88
N SER A 127 -8.61 -11.28 2.33
CA SER A 127 -9.20 -12.62 2.14
C SER A 127 -9.60 -12.89 0.70
N GLY A 128 -10.03 -11.85 -0.03
CA GLY A 128 -10.47 -11.92 -1.43
C GLY A 128 -9.40 -11.52 -2.45
N ILE A 129 -8.11 -11.72 -2.15
CA ILE A 129 -7.03 -11.30 -3.04
C ILE A 129 -7.20 -11.87 -4.45
N GLY A 130 -7.06 -11.01 -5.47
CA GLY A 130 -7.24 -11.38 -6.87
C GLY A 130 -8.68 -11.63 -7.30
N ALA A 131 -9.66 -11.52 -6.40
CA ALA A 131 -11.08 -11.53 -6.76
C ALA A 131 -11.52 -10.18 -7.37
N LEU A 132 -12.54 -10.24 -8.22
CA LEU A 132 -13.13 -9.02 -8.78
C LEU A 132 -13.85 -8.23 -7.68
N THR A 133 -13.41 -7.03 -7.44
CA THR A 133 -13.90 -6.14 -6.39
C THR A 133 -14.88 -5.12 -6.96
N ASN A 134 -16.10 -5.09 -6.39
CA ASN A 134 -17.12 -4.14 -6.75
C ASN A 134 -17.58 -3.35 -5.50
N PRO A 135 -17.29 -2.04 -5.41
CA PRO A 135 -17.67 -1.22 -4.26
C PRO A 135 -19.16 -1.25 -3.92
N ALA A 136 -20.04 -1.37 -4.91
CA ALA A 136 -21.49 -1.46 -4.66
C ALA A 136 -21.89 -2.79 -4.00
N LYS A 137 -21.27 -3.92 -4.42
CA LYS A 137 -21.48 -5.22 -3.75
C LYS A 137 -20.95 -5.21 -2.33
N LEU A 138 -19.76 -4.63 -2.10
CA LEU A 138 -19.19 -4.47 -0.76
C LEU A 138 -20.09 -3.62 0.14
N SER A 139 -20.63 -2.51 -0.37
CA SER A 139 -21.60 -1.67 0.35
C SER A 139 -22.85 -2.47 0.79
N ALA A 140 -23.39 -3.28 -0.11
CA ALA A 140 -24.52 -4.16 0.22
C ALA A 140 -24.14 -5.21 1.30
N THR A 141 -22.94 -5.77 1.25
CA THR A 141 -22.43 -6.71 2.26
C THR A 141 -22.28 -6.04 3.64
N PHE A 142 -21.70 -4.83 3.71
CA PHE A 142 -21.61 -4.08 4.97
C PHE A 142 -23.01 -3.82 5.57
N LYS A 143 -23.98 -3.44 4.74
CA LYS A 143 -25.35 -3.21 5.19
C LYS A 143 -26.02 -4.47 5.71
N SER A 144 -25.87 -5.61 5.03
CA SER A 144 -26.52 -6.87 5.40
C SER A 144 -25.87 -7.55 6.62
N VAL A 145 -24.55 -7.58 6.69
CA VAL A 145 -23.80 -8.34 7.71
C VAL A 145 -23.56 -7.51 8.97
N LYS A 146 -23.13 -6.26 8.82
CA LYS A 146 -22.74 -5.40 9.95
C LYS A 146 -23.80 -4.42 10.38
N LYS A 147 -24.94 -4.34 9.67
CA LYS A 147 -26.00 -3.32 9.88
C LYS A 147 -25.46 -1.88 9.85
N LYS A 148 -24.32 -1.69 9.19
CA LYS A 148 -23.64 -0.40 9.02
C LYS A 148 -23.66 -0.01 7.54
N THR A 149 -23.83 1.28 7.27
CA THR A 149 -23.95 1.78 5.91
C THR A 149 -22.67 2.51 5.52
N LEU A 150 -21.86 1.88 4.65
CA LEU A 150 -20.81 2.55 3.91
C LEU A 150 -21.29 2.75 2.47
N SER A 151 -21.21 3.98 1.98
CA SER A 151 -21.55 4.23 0.58
C SER A 151 -20.52 3.59 -0.36
N PRO A 152 -20.90 3.19 -1.60
CA PRO A 152 -19.94 2.72 -2.60
C PRO A 152 -18.82 3.72 -2.86
N VAL A 153 -19.10 5.02 -2.77
CA VAL A 153 -18.11 6.10 -2.92
C VAL A 153 -17.11 6.07 -1.76
N THR A 154 -17.59 5.91 -0.52
CA THR A 154 -16.72 5.80 0.66
C THR A 154 -15.80 4.59 0.55
N ILE A 155 -16.33 3.44 0.13
CA ILE A 155 -15.54 2.22 -0.07
C ILE A 155 -14.48 2.43 -1.14
N LYS A 156 -14.85 3.06 -2.26
CA LYS A 156 -13.88 3.41 -3.30
C LYS A 156 -12.78 4.32 -2.78
N ASN A 157 -13.13 5.38 -2.05
CA ASN A 157 -12.14 6.28 -1.45
C ASN A 157 -11.19 5.54 -0.50
N TYR A 158 -11.71 4.61 0.31
CA TYR A 158 -10.89 3.80 1.22
C TYR A 158 -9.91 2.91 0.46
N ILE A 159 -10.33 2.32 -0.66
CA ILE A 159 -9.44 1.56 -1.54
C ILE A 159 -8.37 2.48 -2.16
N ASP A 160 -8.78 3.65 -2.66
CA ASP A 160 -7.84 4.64 -3.23
C ASP A 160 -6.79 5.08 -2.19
N TYR A 161 -7.15 5.22 -0.90
CA TYR A 161 -6.20 5.54 0.17
C TYR A 161 -5.18 4.43 0.43
N LEU A 162 -5.60 3.16 0.29
CA LEU A 162 -4.70 2.01 0.41
C LEU A 162 -3.76 1.90 -0.80
N GLU A 163 -4.22 2.24 -2.00
CA GLU A 163 -3.39 2.32 -3.19
C GLU A 163 -2.37 3.47 -3.07
N ASP A 164 -2.82 4.65 -2.63
CA ASP A 164 -1.96 5.81 -2.40
C ASP A 164 -0.86 5.53 -1.36
N ALA A 165 -1.15 4.70 -0.35
CA ALA A 165 -0.19 4.28 0.67
C ALA A 165 0.66 3.06 0.25
N PHE A 166 0.60 2.63 -1.00
CA PHE A 166 1.30 1.46 -1.54
C PHE A 166 1.00 0.15 -0.82
N VAL A 167 -0.12 0.04 -0.12
CA VAL A 167 -0.58 -1.19 0.53
C VAL A 167 -1.23 -2.12 -0.48
N LEU A 168 -1.99 -1.55 -1.43
CA LEU A 168 -2.68 -2.27 -2.49
C LEU A 168 -2.26 -1.79 -3.88
N THR A 169 -2.36 -2.69 -4.83
CA THR A 169 -2.22 -2.39 -6.26
C THR A 169 -3.43 -2.93 -7.01
N GLY A 170 -4.10 -2.05 -7.74
CA GLY A 170 -5.25 -2.40 -8.58
C GLY A 170 -4.80 -2.91 -9.95
N ALA A 171 -5.25 -4.10 -10.33
CA ALA A 171 -5.03 -4.68 -11.65
C ALA A 171 -6.29 -4.56 -12.50
N ARG A 172 -6.17 -3.91 -13.64
CA ARG A 172 -7.22 -3.80 -14.65
C ARG A 172 -7.20 -5.02 -15.57
N ARG A 173 -8.39 -5.42 -16.02
CA ARG A 173 -8.48 -6.43 -17.06
C ARG A 173 -7.88 -5.88 -18.36
N PHE A 174 -6.98 -6.64 -18.97
CA PHE A 174 -6.55 -6.35 -20.34
C PHE A 174 -7.66 -6.75 -21.31
N ASP A 175 -8.04 -5.86 -22.21
CA ASP A 175 -9.03 -6.11 -23.27
C ASP A 175 -8.54 -5.53 -24.60
N ILE A 176 -8.17 -6.43 -25.50
CA ILE A 176 -7.65 -6.09 -26.83
C ILE A 176 -8.62 -5.20 -27.63
N LYS A 177 -9.93 -5.38 -27.44
CA LYS A 177 -10.97 -4.60 -28.12
C LYS A 177 -11.32 -3.27 -27.43
N GLY A 178 -10.72 -2.97 -26.27
CA GLY A 178 -10.86 -1.72 -25.54
C GLY A 178 -12.23 -1.44 -24.89
N LYS A 179 -13.29 -2.13 -25.30
CA LYS A 179 -14.67 -1.85 -24.86
C LYS A 179 -14.96 -2.22 -23.39
N LYS A 180 -14.14 -3.13 -22.82
CA LYS A 180 -14.32 -3.63 -21.45
C LYS A 180 -13.48 -2.89 -20.39
N TYR A 181 -12.79 -1.81 -20.76
CA TYR A 181 -12.08 -0.99 -19.77
C TYR A 181 -13.02 -0.13 -18.93
N ILE A 182 -14.20 0.19 -19.46
CA ILE A 182 -15.20 1.03 -18.79
C ILE A 182 -16.05 0.13 -17.89
N ASN A 183 -16.21 0.53 -16.62
CA ASN A 183 -17.04 -0.17 -15.61
C ASN A 183 -16.68 -1.63 -15.31
N THR A 184 -15.47 -2.09 -15.65
CA THR A 184 -15.03 -3.44 -15.26
C THR A 184 -14.47 -3.39 -13.84
N PRO A 185 -14.94 -4.27 -12.92
CA PRO A 185 -14.38 -4.37 -11.58
C PRO A 185 -12.88 -4.67 -11.63
N LEU A 186 -12.11 -4.06 -10.74
CA LEU A 186 -10.68 -4.30 -10.59
C LEU A 186 -10.42 -5.54 -9.72
N LYS A 187 -9.25 -6.11 -9.87
CA LYS A 187 -8.65 -7.02 -8.91
C LYS A 187 -7.65 -6.25 -8.08
N TYR A 188 -7.59 -6.53 -6.79
CA TYR A 188 -6.61 -5.89 -5.91
C TYR A 188 -5.64 -6.93 -5.35
N TYR A 189 -4.39 -6.52 -5.25
CA TYR A 189 -3.30 -7.32 -4.69
C TYR A 189 -2.60 -6.50 -3.63
N PHE A 190 -2.20 -7.15 -2.54
CA PHE A 190 -1.31 -6.52 -1.58
C PHE A 190 0.09 -6.40 -2.18
N SER A 191 0.76 -5.30 -1.89
CA SER A 191 2.12 -5.03 -2.38
C SER A 191 3.15 -5.97 -1.73
N ASP A 192 2.79 -6.55 -0.57
CA ASP A 192 3.61 -7.52 0.15
C ASP A 192 2.74 -8.65 0.71
N SER A 193 3.16 -9.91 0.53
CA SER A 193 2.42 -11.10 1.00
C SER A 193 2.44 -11.21 2.53
N GLY A 194 3.52 -10.83 3.18
CA GLY A 194 3.66 -10.88 4.62
C GLY A 194 2.69 -9.93 5.32
N LEU A 195 2.56 -8.71 4.84
CA LEU A 195 1.56 -7.75 5.36
C LEU A 195 0.14 -8.29 5.24
N ARG A 196 -0.20 -8.90 4.09
CA ARG A 196 -1.50 -9.56 3.91
C ARG A 196 -1.72 -10.69 4.91
N ASN A 197 -0.73 -11.56 5.05
CA ASN A 197 -0.84 -12.75 5.90
C ASN A 197 -0.95 -12.36 7.38
N ALA A 198 -0.21 -11.34 7.82
CA ALA A 198 -0.31 -10.79 9.17
C ALA A 198 -1.72 -10.29 9.52
N LEU A 199 -2.44 -9.71 8.54
CA LEU A 199 -3.82 -9.27 8.70
C LEU A 199 -4.81 -10.42 8.90
N LEU A 200 -4.52 -11.57 8.33
CA LEU A 200 -5.37 -12.76 8.35
C LEU A 200 -4.96 -13.76 9.44
N ASN A 201 -3.91 -13.44 10.23
CA ASN A 201 -3.34 -14.30 11.27
C ASN A 201 -2.86 -15.67 10.77
N PHE A 202 -2.26 -15.69 9.57
CA PHE A 202 -1.52 -16.87 9.09
C PHE A 202 -0.15 -16.94 9.75
#